data_ebb3b360629bac843758832bd6f10fd2
#
_entry.id   ebb3b360629bac843758832bd6f10fd2
#
_cell.length_a   1.000
_cell.length_b   1.000
_cell.length_c   1.000
_cell.angle_alpha   90.00
_cell.angle_beta   90.00
_cell.angle_gamma   90.00
#
_symmetry.space_group_name_H-M   'P 1'
#
loop_
_entity.id
_entity.type
_entity.pdbx_description
1 polymer ?
#
loop_
_entity_poly.entity_id
_entity_poly.type
_entity_poly.pdbx_seq_one_letter_code
_entity_poly.pdbx_strand_id
1 'polypeptide(L)'
;MHYSATKRTTKKIQKPIPSSKTASNRMKAAKPRDTAPEKALRSELHKKGLRYRIDVRPVETLNRRADIVFRSAKVTVFVDGCFWHGCPKHGTQAKANAEFWRNKIKQNQARDAETNQLLKKAGWKVVRVWEHESPGKATEKILNIVIKQKAKVHK
;
A
#
# COMPACT_ATOMS: atom_id res chain seq x y z
N MET A 1 -40.50 8.68 -12.97
CA MET A 1 -39.24 9.38 -12.62
C MET A 1 -38.08 8.63 -13.28
N HIS A 2 -37.53 9.20 -14.33
CA HIS A 2 -36.37 8.61 -14.99
C HIS A 2 -35.10 9.13 -14.33
N TYR A 3 -34.39 8.29 -13.59
CA TYR A 3 -33.05 8.56 -13.16
C TYR A 3 -32.13 8.43 -14.36
N SER A 4 -31.68 9.55 -14.90
CA SER A 4 -30.66 9.60 -15.92
C SER A 4 -29.31 9.26 -15.27
N ALA A 5 -28.84 8.04 -15.49
CA ALA A 5 -27.49 7.62 -15.10
C ALA A 5 -26.50 8.36 -16.01
N THR A 6 -25.94 9.44 -15.51
CA THR A 6 -24.78 10.11 -16.13
C THR A 6 -23.61 9.14 -16.14
N LYS A 7 -23.36 8.54 -17.29
CA LYS A 7 -22.13 7.77 -17.54
C LYS A 7 -20.94 8.71 -17.33
N ARG A 8 -20.27 8.61 -16.19
CA ARG A 8 -18.95 9.21 -16.01
C ARG A 8 -18.01 8.57 -17.00
N THR A 9 -17.76 9.23 -18.10
CA THR A 9 -16.68 8.91 -19.03
C THR A 9 -15.36 9.10 -18.27
N THR A 10 -14.80 8.01 -17.78
CA THR A 10 -13.44 8.00 -17.28
C THR A 10 -12.51 8.28 -18.47
N LYS A 11 -12.08 9.54 -18.61
CA LYS A 11 -11.01 9.90 -19.54
C LYS A 11 -9.83 8.97 -19.24
N LYS A 12 -9.51 8.05 -20.16
CA LYS A 12 -8.26 7.27 -20.10
C LYS A 12 -7.10 8.26 -20.01
N ILE A 13 -6.48 8.37 -18.85
CA ILE A 13 -5.29 9.18 -18.66
C ILE A 13 -4.20 8.54 -19.53
N GLN A 14 -3.83 9.23 -20.59
CA GLN A 14 -2.76 8.77 -21.48
C GLN A 14 -1.47 8.63 -20.66
N LYS A 15 -0.80 7.48 -20.79
CA LYS A 15 0.49 7.27 -20.13
C LYS A 15 1.49 8.29 -20.69
N PRO A 16 2.27 8.96 -19.85
CA PRO A 16 3.25 9.94 -20.32
C PRO A 16 4.32 9.26 -21.15
N ILE A 17 4.83 9.98 -22.15
CA ILE A 17 5.98 9.54 -22.92
C ILE A 17 7.21 9.58 -22.00
N PRO A 18 7.95 8.48 -21.84
CA PRO A 18 9.13 8.47 -20.99
C PRO A 18 10.18 9.47 -21.47
N SER A 19 10.78 10.20 -20.56
CA SER A 19 11.82 11.20 -20.87
C SER A 19 13.14 10.59 -21.39
N SER A 20 13.34 9.28 -21.17
CA SER A 20 14.49 8.53 -21.67
C SER A 20 14.22 7.02 -21.67
N LYS A 21 15.04 6.26 -22.43
CA LYS A 21 15.02 4.77 -22.37
C LYS A 21 15.29 4.26 -20.97
N THR A 22 16.17 4.91 -20.22
CA THR A 22 16.49 4.56 -18.84
C THR A 22 15.28 4.74 -17.92
N ALA A 23 14.54 5.84 -18.05
CA ALA A 23 13.31 6.06 -17.28
C ALA A 23 12.23 5.02 -17.62
N SER A 24 12.07 4.69 -18.90
CA SER A 24 11.15 3.64 -19.36
C SER A 24 11.51 2.28 -18.78
N ASN A 25 12.80 1.92 -18.79
CA ASN A 25 13.28 0.65 -18.25
C ASN A 25 13.08 0.54 -16.73
N ARG A 26 13.34 1.64 -15.99
CA ARG A 26 13.07 1.70 -14.54
C ARG A 26 11.59 1.47 -14.23
N MET A 27 10.68 2.09 -14.99
CA MET A 27 9.25 1.91 -14.81
C MET A 27 8.78 0.49 -15.14
N LYS A 28 9.36 -0.13 -16.19
CA LYS A 28 9.07 -1.53 -16.57
C LYS A 28 9.63 -2.51 -15.55
N ALA A 29 10.77 -2.21 -14.93
CA ALA A 29 11.41 -3.03 -13.91
C ALA A 29 10.76 -2.89 -12.51
N ALA A 30 9.91 -1.88 -12.28
CA ALA A 30 9.20 -1.70 -11.02
C ALA A 30 8.24 -2.87 -10.78
N LYS A 31 8.58 -3.71 -9.83
CA LYS A 31 7.74 -4.85 -9.45
C LYS A 31 6.55 -4.36 -8.61
N PRO A 32 5.30 -4.79 -8.92
CA PRO A 32 4.13 -4.42 -8.13
C PRO A 32 4.06 -5.10 -6.76
N ARG A 33 4.85 -6.16 -6.56
CA ARG A 33 4.93 -6.96 -5.32
C ARG A 33 6.31 -7.60 -5.18
N ASP A 34 6.58 -8.18 -4.02
CA ASP A 34 7.87 -8.82 -3.71
C ASP A 34 9.06 -7.90 -3.88
N THR A 35 8.89 -6.65 -3.51
CA THR A 35 9.98 -5.68 -3.49
C THR A 35 11.01 -6.02 -2.41
N ALA A 36 12.23 -5.49 -2.52
CA ALA A 36 13.27 -5.73 -1.52
C ALA A 36 12.86 -5.29 -0.10
N PRO A 37 12.23 -4.11 0.11
CA PRO A 37 11.72 -3.73 1.43
C PRO A 37 10.64 -4.67 1.97
N GLU A 38 9.72 -5.15 1.13
CA GLU A 38 8.70 -6.12 1.54
C GLU A 38 9.31 -7.44 1.99
N LYS A 39 10.29 -7.95 1.24
CA LYS A 39 11.00 -9.20 1.56
C LYS A 39 11.79 -9.08 2.86
N ALA A 40 12.50 -7.96 3.05
CA ALA A 40 13.25 -7.70 4.27
C ALA A 40 12.33 -7.64 5.50
N LEU A 41 11.19 -6.94 5.40
CA LEU A 41 10.20 -6.87 6.46
C LEU A 41 9.61 -8.25 6.78
N ARG A 42 9.23 -9.02 5.76
CA ARG A 42 8.70 -10.38 5.94
C ARG A 42 9.69 -11.30 6.65
N SER A 43 10.97 -11.22 6.27
CA SER A 43 12.03 -12.00 6.91
C SER A 43 12.14 -11.69 8.40
N GLU A 44 12.13 -10.41 8.79
CA GLU A 44 12.19 -10.01 10.18
C GLU A 44 10.95 -10.44 10.98
N LEU A 45 9.75 -10.27 10.41
CA LEU A 45 8.50 -10.75 11.02
C LEU A 45 8.51 -12.26 11.25
N HIS A 46 9.03 -13.02 10.29
CA HIS A 46 9.14 -14.47 10.40
C HIS A 46 10.13 -14.91 11.49
N LYS A 47 11.27 -14.22 11.61
CA LYS A 47 12.24 -14.45 12.70
C LYS A 47 11.64 -14.22 14.09
N LYS A 48 10.68 -13.29 14.20
CA LYS A 48 9.93 -13.05 15.46
C LYS A 48 8.81 -14.07 15.70
N GLY A 49 8.70 -15.09 14.89
CA GLY A 49 7.70 -16.14 15.05
C GLY A 49 6.31 -15.77 14.55
N LEU A 50 6.14 -14.65 13.88
CA LEU A 50 4.86 -14.24 13.33
C LEU A 50 4.51 -15.04 12.07
N ARG A 51 3.26 -15.41 11.96
CA ARG A 51 2.71 -16.09 10.77
C ARG A 51 1.66 -15.21 10.13
N TYR A 52 1.75 -15.07 8.82
CA TYR A 52 0.95 -14.15 8.02
C TYR A 52 0.71 -14.70 6.61
N ARG A 53 -0.20 -14.06 5.89
CA ARG A 53 -0.41 -14.27 4.46
C ARG A 53 0.08 -13.04 3.69
N ILE A 54 0.53 -13.25 2.49
CA ILE A 54 1.08 -12.19 1.62
C ILE A 54 0.18 -11.98 0.40
N ASP A 55 0.06 -10.73 -0.04
CA ASP A 55 -0.67 -10.33 -1.25
C ASP A 55 -2.08 -10.95 -1.33
N VAL A 56 -2.86 -10.83 -0.26
CA VAL A 56 -4.22 -11.34 -0.19
C VAL A 56 -5.23 -10.23 0.13
N ARG A 57 -6.49 -10.49 -0.16
CA ARG A 57 -7.60 -9.63 0.26
C ARG A 57 -7.94 -9.94 1.72
N PRO A 58 -7.88 -8.97 2.63
CA PRO A 58 -8.32 -9.17 4.01
C PRO A 58 -9.82 -9.43 4.09
N VAL A 59 -10.58 -8.74 3.24
CA VAL A 59 -12.04 -8.85 3.11
C VAL A 59 -12.36 -9.20 1.66
N GLU A 60 -13.07 -10.30 1.44
CA GLU A 60 -13.36 -10.82 0.09
C GLU A 60 -14.17 -9.85 -0.78
N THR A 61 -15.10 -9.14 -0.15
CA THR A 61 -15.97 -8.17 -0.84
C THR A 61 -15.26 -6.88 -1.23
N LEU A 62 -14.08 -6.61 -0.66
CA LEU A 62 -13.28 -5.44 -0.98
C LEU A 62 -12.16 -5.79 -1.97
N ASN A 63 -12.17 -5.14 -3.12
CA ASN A 63 -11.09 -5.31 -4.11
C ASN A 63 -9.83 -4.54 -3.69
N ARG A 64 -9.32 -4.87 -2.51
CA ARG A 64 -8.08 -4.31 -1.93
C ARG A 64 -7.22 -5.45 -1.41
N ARG A 65 -5.99 -5.52 -1.90
CA ARG A 65 -4.99 -6.51 -1.48
C ARG A 65 -4.00 -5.81 -0.55
N ALA A 66 -3.61 -6.50 0.51
CA ALA A 66 -2.58 -6.02 1.43
C ALA A 66 -1.31 -6.84 1.27
N ASP A 67 -0.17 -6.21 1.49
CA ASP A 67 1.13 -6.86 1.37
C ASP A 67 1.31 -7.97 2.40
N ILE A 68 0.87 -7.73 3.63
CA ILE A 68 0.92 -8.70 4.73
C ILE A 68 -0.40 -8.67 5.49
N VAL A 69 -0.95 -9.84 5.81
CA VAL A 69 -2.22 -9.99 6.52
C VAL A 69 -2.08 -10.98 7.68
N PHE A 70 -2.38 -10.51 8.87
CA PHE A 70 -2.50 -11.31 10.09
C PHE A 70 -3.98 -11.56 10.37
N ARG A 71 -4.52 -12.65 9.87
CA ARG A 71 -5.98 -12.93 9.96
C ARG A 71 -6.48 -13.07 11.39
N SER A 72 -5.74 -13.79 12.24
CA SER A 72 -6.14 -14.01 13.65
C SER A 72 -6.18 -12.73 14.47
N ALA A 73 -5.35 -11.75 14.13
CA ALA A 73 -5.31 -10.45 14.80
C ALA A 73 -6.15 -9.38 14.10
N LYS A 74 -6.64 -9.65 12.91
CA LYS A 74 -7.27 -8.67 12.00
C LYS A 74 -6.39 -7.44 11.77
N VAL A 75 -5.14 -7.67 11.43
CA VAL A 75 -4.15 -6.64 11.11
C VAL A 75 -3.71 -6.77 9.66
N THR A 76 -3.69 -5.66 8.95
CA THR A 76 -3.16 -5.54 7.59
C THR A 76 -1.96 -4.62 7.57
N VAL A 77 -0.95 -4.95 6.79
CA VAL A 77 0.24 -4.13 6.60
C VAL A 77 0.43 -3.81 5.13
N PHE A 78 0.67 -2.55 4.85
CA PHE A 78 1.04 -2.05 3.52
C PHE A 78 2.45 -1.46 3.59
N VAL A 79 3.29 -1.83 2.63
CA VAL A 79 4.61 -1.24 2.45
C VAL A 79 4.54 -0.23 1.32
N ASP A 80 4.59 1.05 1.67
CA ASP A 80 4.42 2.14 0.74
C ASP A 80 5.76 2.61 0.16
N GLY A 81 5.87 2.60 -1.16
CA GLY A 81 7.03 3.16 -1.88
C GLY A 81 7.05 4.69 -1.76
N CYS A 82 8.23 5.25 -1.49
CA CYS A 82 8.37 6.69 -1.22
C CYS A 82 7.90 7.57 -2.39
N PHE A 83 8.24 7.20 -3.61
CA PHE A 83 7.83 7.96 -4.80
C PHE A 83 6.32 7.84 -5.06
N TRP A 84 5.79 6.62 -5.07
CA TRP A 84 4.40 6.34 -5.48
C TRP A 84 3.33 6.85 -4.51
N HIS A 85 3.69 6.98 -3.25
CA HIS A 85 2.78 7.40 -2.18
C HIS A 85 3.12 8.79 -1.61
N GLY A 86 4.08 9.49 -2.21
CA GLY A 86 4.41 10.86 -1.83
C GLY A 86 4.99 10.98 -0.42
N CYS A 87 6.04 10.22 -0.11
CA CYS A 87 6.71 10.28 1.18
C CYS A 87 7.21 11.69 1.48
N PRO A 88 6.91 12.26 2.66
CA PRO A 88 7.35 13.61 3.03
C PRO A 88 8.87 13.77 3.10
N LYS A 89 9.59 12.68 3.40
CA LYS A 89 11.05 12.71 3.56
C LYS A 89 11.81 12.41 2.26
N HIS A 90 11.33 11.45 1.47
CA HIS A 90 12.05 10.89 0.34
C HIS A 90 11.25 10.94 -0.98
N GLY A 91 10.09 11.57 -0.96
CA GLY A 91 9.31 11.80 -2.18
C GLY A 91 10.04 12.81 -3.05
N THR A 92 10.57 12.36 -4.18
CA THR A 92 11.17 13.25 -5.17
C THR A 92 10.12 13.73 -6.14
N GLN A 93 10.16 15.03 -6.47
CA GLN A 93 9.32 15.56 -7.54
C GLN A 93 9.94 15.17 -8.89
N ALA A 94 9.14 14.51 -9.73
CA ALA A 94 9.57 14.24 -11.11
C ALA A 94 9.71 15.54 -11.88
N LYS A 95 10.87 15.77 -12.51
CA LYS A 95 11.12 16.95 -13.32
C LYS A 95 10.37 16.88 -14.67
N ALA A 96 10.39 15.71 -15.30
CA ALA A 96 9.63 15.46 -16.53
C ALA A 96 8.20 15.00 -16.18
N ASN A 97 7.20 15.53 -16.90
CA ASN A 97 5.78 15.22 -16.69
C ASN A 97 5.30 15.47 -15.24
N ALA A 98 5.79 16.55 -14.63
CA ALA A 98 5.56 16.86 -13.21
C ALA A 98 4.07 16.90 -12.84
N GLU A 99 3.21 17.47 -13.70
CA GLU A 99 1.76 17.53 -13.47
C GLU A 99 1.11 16.14 -13.46
N PHE A 100 1.48 15.30 -14.43
CA PHE A 100 1.00 13.91 -14.48
C PHE A 100 1.33 13.15 -13.20
N TRP A 101 2.58 13.23 -12.74
CA TRP A 101 3.05 12.53 -11.56
C TRP A 101 2.42 13.07 -10.27
N ARG A 102 2.26 14.38 -10.16
CA ARG A 102 1.53 14.97 -9.02
C ARG A 102 0.11 14.46 -8.93
N ASN A 103 -0.60 14.43 -10.05
CA ASN A 103 -1.98 13.91 -10.09
C ASN A 103 -2.01 12.41 -9.78
N LYS A 104 -1.06 11.64 -10.27
CA LYS A 104 -0.96 10.20 -10.00
C LYS A 104 -0.71 9.91 -8.51
N ILE A 105 0.20 10.65 -7.89
CA ILE A 105 0.50 10.53 -6.45
C ILE A 105 -0.73 10.92 -5.62
N LYS A 106 -1.42 12.01 -5.96
CA LYS A 106 -2.67 12.39 -5.28
C LYS A 106 -3.75 11.32 -5.39
N GLN A 107 -3.91 10.69 -6.54
CA GLN A 107 -4.84 9.58 -6.73
C GLN A 107 -4.45 8.37 -5.86
N ASN A 108 -3.17 8.04 -5.79
CA ASN A 108 -2.68 6.97 -4.93
C ASN A 108 -2.96 7.27 -3.45
N GLN A 109 -2.68 8.49 -2.99
CA GLN A 109 -2.96 8.92 -1.62
C GLN A 109 -4.46 8.88 -1.28
N ALA A 110 -5.31 9.33 -2.19
CA ALA A 110 -6.77 9.25 -2.01
C ALA A 110 -7.25 7.79 -1.93
N ARG A 111 -6.71 6.92 -2.78
CA ARG A 111 -7.00 5.48 -2.76
C ARG A 111 -6.52 4.81 -1.47
N ASP A 112 -5.36 5.20 -0.97
CA ASP A 112 -4.82 4.71 0.31
C ASP A 112 -5.72 5.11 1.48
N ALA A 113 -6.17 6.35 1.52
CA ALA A 113 -7.08 6.85 2.54
C ALA A 113 -8.43 6.12 2.49
N GLU A 114 -8.99 5.91 1.31
CA GLU A 114 -10.22 5.13 1.11
C GLU A 114 -10.04 3.68 1.59
N THR A 115 -8.93 3.05 1.21
CA THR A 115 -8.60 1.67 1.61
C THR A 115 -8.51 1.55 3.13
N ASN A 116 -7.85 2.51 3.79
CA ASN A 116 -7.73 2.55 5.24
C ASN A 116 -9.12 2.64 5.91
N GLN A 117 -10.00 3.49 5.39
CA GLN A 117 -11.36 3.64 5.92
C GLN A 117 -12.21 2.38 5.73
N LEU A 118 -12.17 1.77 4.53
CA LEU A 118 -12.94 0.57 4.22
C LEU A 118 -12.51 -0.60 5.12
N LEU A 119 -11.22 -0.81 5.29
CA LEU A 119 -10.69 -1.87 6.15
C LEU A 119 -10.99 -1.60 7.62
N LYS A 120 -10.87 -0.36 8.08
CA LYS A 120 -11.21 0.03 9.45
C LYS A 120 -12.69 -0.21 9.75
N LYS A 121 -13.60 0.14 8.85
CA LYS A 121 -15.04 -0.15 8.96
C LYS A 121 -15.32 -1.63 9.02
N ALA A 122 -14.54 -2.46 8.33
CA ALA A 122 -14.65 -3.92 8.36
C ALA A 122 -14.00 -4.56 9.61
N GLY A 123 -13.54 -3.77 10.58
CA GLY A 123 -12.96 -4.24 11.82
C GLY A 123 -11.47 -4.58 11.76
N TRP A 124 -10.79 -4.15 10.72
CA TRP A 124 -9.36 -4.39 10.53
C TRP A 124 -8.51 -3.22 11.02
N LYS A 125 -7.38 -3.54 11.63
CA LYS A 125 -6.32 -2.56 11.92
C LYS A 125 -5.40 -2.44 10.72
N VAL A 126 -5.20 -1.22 10.23
CA VAL A 126 -4.32 -0.94 9.10
C VAL A 126 -3.01 -0.35 9.61
N VAL A 127 -1.91 -0.92 9.17
CA VAL A 127 -0.55 -0.44 9.45
C VAL A 127 0.13 -0.11 8.12
N ARG A 128 0.65 1.09 8.01
CA ARG A 128 1.44 1.49 6.85
C ARG A 128 2.88 1.71 7.25
N VAL A 129 3.78 1.20 6.44
CA VAL A 129 5.22 1.27 6.62
C VAL A 129 5.84 1.82 5.35
N TRP A 130 6.69 2.83 5.46
CA TRP A 130 7.45 3.32 4.32
C TRP A 130 8.59 2.37 3.96
N GLU A 131 8.89 2.25 2.67
CA GLU A 131 10.01 1.41 2.20
C GLU A 131 11.36 1.80 2.80
N HIS A 132 11.53 3.07 3.22
CA HIS A 132 12.76 3.55 3.85
C HIS A 132 12.85 3.24 5.35
N GLU A 133 11.76 2.82 5.99
CA GLU A 133 11.79 2.45 7.40
C GLU A 133 12.65 1.21 7.62
N SER A 134 13.45 1.22 8.68
CA SER A 134 14.24 0.06 9.08
C SER A 134 13.34 -1.16 9.29
N PRO A 135 13.63 -2.30 8.65
CA PRO A 135 12.84 -3.53 8.83
C PRO A 135 12.70 -3.95 10.28
N GLY A 136 13.74 -3.78 11.09
CA GLY A 136 13.71 -4.07 12.53
C GLY A 136 12.73 -3.20 13.30
N LYS A 137 12.78 -1.88 13.09
CA LYS A 137 11.84 -0.94 13.75
C LYS A 137 10.40 -1.15 13.29
N ALA A 138 10.20 -1.37 12.00
CA ALA A 138 8.87 -1.67 11.46
C ALA A 138 8.32 -2.98 12.05
N THR A 139 9.16 -3.99 12.18
CA THR A 139 8.80 -5.28 12.79
C THR A 139 8.37 -5.12 14.25
N GLU A 140 9.10 -4.37 15.06
CA GLU A 140 8.72 -4.10 16.46
C GLU A 140 7.37 -3.39 16.57
N LYS A 141 7.14 -2.38 15.73
CA LYS A 141 5.86 -1.68 15.64
C LYS A 141 4.71 -2.64 15.31
N ILE A 142 4.89 -3.47 14.29
CA ILE A 142 3.88 -4.43 13.84
C ILE A 142 3.63 -5.49 14.92
N LEU A 143 4.68 -6.03 15.53
CA LEU A 143 4.58 -7.02 16.60
C LEU A 143 3.72 -6.50 17.76
N ASN A 144 3.99 -5.29 18.22
CA ASN A 144 3.23 -4.66 19.30
C ASN A 144 1.75 -4.50 18.94
N ILE A 145 1.46 -4.08 17.70
CA ILE A 145 0.08 -3.94 17.21
C ILE A 145 -0.62 -5.29 17.13
N VAL A 146 0.04 -6.31 16.58
CA VAL A 146 -0.51 -7.67 16.46
C VAL A 146 -0.86 -8.26 17.84
N ILE A 147 0.03 -8.12 18.81
CA ILE A 147 -0.20 -8.59 20.19
C ILE A 147 -1.42 -7.89 20.79
N LYS A 148 -1.49 -6.57 20.70
CA LYS A 148 -2.63 -5.78 21.21
C LYS A 148 -3.95 -6.18 20.54
N GLN A 149 -3.95 -6.38 19.22
CA GLN A 149 -5.15 -6.74 18.47
C GLN A 149 -5.60 -8.18 18.78
N LYS A 150 -4.69 -9.12 18.93
CA LYS A 150 -5.03 -10.49 19.38
C LYS A 150 -5.74 -10.48 20.73
N ALA A 151 -5.25 -9.71 21.69
CA ALA A 151 -5.87 -9.57 22.99
C ALA A 151 -7.31 -9.01 22.92
N LYS A 152 -7.61 -8.14 21.96
CA LYS A 152 -8.97 -7.58 21.75
C LYS A 152 -9.91 -8.58 21.07
N VAL A 153 -9.43 -9.39 20.13
CA VAL A 153 -10.24 -10.37 19.40
C VAL A 153 -10.65 -11.54 20.28
N HIS A 154 -9.86 -11.87 21.30
CA HIS A 154 -10.12 -12.99 22.24
C HIS A 154 -10.88 -12.58 23.51
N LYS A 155 -11.34 -11.34 23.59
CA LYS A 155 -12.30 -10.89 24.59
C LYS A 155 -13.74 -11.04 24.04
#